data_64b2fbca20c2ce0f42fbf0dba1c013cf
#
_entry.id   64b2fbca20c2ce0f42fbf0dba1c013cf
#
_cell.length_a   1.000
_cell.length_b   1.000
_cell.length_c   1.000
_cell.angle_alpha   90.00
_cell.angle_beta   90.00
_cell.angle_gamma   90.00
#
_symmetry.space_group_name_H-M   'P 1'
#
loop_
_entity.id
_entity.type
_entity.pdbx_description
1 polymer ?
#
loop_
_entity_poly.entity_id
_entity_poly.type
_entity_poly.pdbx_seq_one_letter_code
_entity_poly.pdbx_strand_id
1 'polypeptide(L)'
;VALKVLHEGHNSPEMLHRFQRENRILVTLSHPNIARRIDGGTTEDGRPYFVMEYIPNAKSLTRYAVDRNLGTRERLELFSKVCNAVHHGHQKGIVHRDLKPGNILVGSSGEPRIIDFGVARSTDSDMVMTTLQTDVGALVGTLQYMSPEQVEADPNDIDTRSDVYALGVILYQLLVDKLPYDLTGASLTKAGQLIKETQPARISDINSNLKGDLETICLKALEKDRDQRYQSVGDLSDDIRRYLADEPIMA
;
A
#
# COMPACT_ATOMS: atom_id res chain seq x y z
N VAL A 1 -13.84 -15.35 -10.65
CA VAL A 1 -12.48 -15.46 -10.12
C VAL A 1 -11.53 -14.63 -10.96
N ALA A 2 -10.43 -14.18 -10.37
CA ALA A 2 -9.28 -13.59 -11.06
C ALA A 2 -8.08 -14.53 -10.92
N LEU A 3 -7.34 -14.72 -12.02
CA LEU A 3 -6.14 -15.54 -12.07
C LEU A 3 -4.93 -14.61 -12.23
N LYS A 4 -3.92 -14.76 -11.38
CA LYS A 4 -2.63 -14.09 -11.50
C LYS A 4 -1.54 -15.14 -11.67
N VAL A 5 -0.82 -15.06 -12.82
CA VAL A 5 0.33 -15.92 -13.12
C VAL A 5 1.59 -15.09 -12.98
N LEU A 6 2.59 -15.60 -12.28
CA LEU A 6 3.89 -14.92 -12.15
C LEU A 6 4.71 -15.08 -13.43
N HIS A 7 5.44 -14.02 -13.80
CA HIS A 7 6.26 -14.02 -15.01
C HIS A 7 7.46 -14.98 -14.91
N GLU A 8 8.00 -15.36 -16.07
CA GLU A 8 9.25 -16.14 -16.21
C GLU A 8 10.42 -15.41 -15.52
N GLY A 9 11.29 -16.18 -14.86
CA GLY A 9 12.41 -15.66 -14.05
C GLY A 9 12.28 -15.99 -12.55
N HIS A 10 11.12 -16.47 -12.11
CA HIS A 10 10.84 -16.83 -10.71
C HIS A 10 10.80 -18.35 -10.48
N ASN A 11 11.53 -19.14 -11.28
CA ASN A 11 11.42 -20.59 -11.32
C ASN A 11 12.49 -21.32 -10.50
N SER A 12 13.24 -20.64 -9.60
CA SER A 12 14.14 -21.40 -8.72
C SER A 12 13.34 -22.25 -7.73
N PRO A 13 13.78 -23.47 -7.41
CA PRO A 13 13.10 -24.33 -6.43
C PRO A 13 12.88 -23.65 -5.08
N GLU A 14 13.81 -22.78 -4.68
CA GLU A 14 13.73 -22.00 -3.44
C GLU A 14 12.61 -20.95 -3.50
N MET A 15 12.46 -20.25 -4.63
CA MET A 15 11.39 -19.28 -4.82
C MET A 15 10.02 -19.95 -4.87
N LEU A 16 9.89 -21.10 -5.55
CA LEU A 16 8.66 -21.89 -5.57
C LEU A 16 8.28 -22.36 -4.15
N HIS A 17 9.25 -22.79 -3.35
CA HIS A 17 9.00 -23.23 -1.97
C HIS A 17 8.56 -22.06 -1.07
N ARG A 18 9.17 -20.87 -1.24
CA ARG A 18 8.77 -19.64 -0.54
C ARG A 18 7.37 -19.20 -0.96
N PHE A 19 7.10 -19.17 -2.25
CA PHE A 19 5.77 -18.87 -2.80
C PHE A 19 4.68 -19.79 -2.22
N GLN A 20 4.94 -21.11 -2.15
CA GLN A 20 4.01 -22.07 -1.56
C GLN A 20 3.79 -21.85 -0.06
N ARG A 21 4.84 -21.47 0.68
CA ARG A 21 4.75 -21.16 2.11
C ARG A 21 3.94 -19.87 2.34
N GLU A 22 4.21 -18.82 1.58
CA GLU A 22 3.45 -17.56 1.64
C GLU A 22 2.00 -17.78 1.25
N ASN A 23 1.73 -18.60 0.24
CA ASN A 23 0.40 -19.00 -0.14
C ASN A 23 -0.40 -19.58 1.03
N ARG A 24 0.19 -20.46 1.83
CA ARG A 24 -0.50 -21.09 2.98
C ARG A 24 -0.89 -20.05 4.05
N ILE A 25 -0.02 -19.07 4.28
CA ILE A 25 -0.29 -18.00 5.25
C ILE A 25 -1.41 -17.09 4.73
N LEU A 26 -1.38 -16.73 3.45
CA LEU A 26 -2.37 -15.84 2.84
C LEU A 26 -3.78 -16.44 2.78
N VAL A 27 -3.91 -17.77 2.67
CA VAL A 27 -5.21 -18.45 2.79
C VAL A 27 -5.85 -18.25 4.16
N THR A 28 -5.04 -17.99 5.20
CA THR A 28 -5.56 -17.72 6.56
C THR A 28 -6.06 -16.29 6.76
N LEU A 29 -5.80 -15.38 5.80
CA LEU A 29 -6.31 -14.02 5.84
C LEU A 29 -7.79 -13.99 5.43
N SER A 30 -8.66 -13.93 6.43
CA SER A 30 -10.10 -13.75 6.21
C SER A 30 -10.53 -12.41 6.79
N HIS A 31 -10.79 -11.44 5.92
CA HIS A 31 -11.25 -10.11 6.31
C HIS A 31 -12.17 -9.54 5.21
N PRO A 32 -13.26 -8.82 5.55
CA PRO A 32 -14.19 -8.27 4.55
C PRO A 32 -13.54 -7.33 3.53
N ASN A 33 -12.43 -6.67 3.88
CA ASN A 33 -11.72 -5.75 3.01
C ASN A 33 -10.39 -6.31 2.46
N ILE A 34 -10.19 -7.63 2.50
CA ILE A 34 -9.11 -8.34 1.81
C ILE A 34 -9.73 -9.27 0.78
N ALA A 35 -9.25 -9.21 -0.46
CA ALA A 35 -9.71 -10.11 -1.51
C ALA A 35 -9.36 -11.56 -1.14
N ARG A 36 -10.38 -12.42 -1.09
CA ARG A 36 -10.22 -13.80 -0.66
C ARG A 36 -9.39 -14.57 -1.68
N ARG A 37 -8.35 -15.27 -1.18
CA ARG A 37 -7.64 -16.24 -1.97
C ARG A 37 -8.45 -17.52 -2.05
N ILE A 38 -8.62 -18.06 -3.27
CA ILE A 38 -9.47 -19.23 -3.53
C ILE A 38 -8.62 -20.46 -3.74
N ASP A 39 -7.51 -20.33 -4.53
CA ASP A 39 -6.66 -21.45 -4.91
C ASP A 39 -5.27 -20.95 -5.33
N GLY A 40 -4.32 -21.84 -5.53
CA GLY A 40 -3.00 -21.54 -6.07
C GLY A 40 -2.23 -22.82 -6.41
N GLY A 41 -1.35 -22.70 -7.39
CA GLY A 41 -0.60 -23.85 -7.89
C GLY A 41 0.54 -23.43 -8.82
N THR A 42 0.95 -24.39 -9.64
CA THR A 42 1.98 -24.22 -10.64
C THR A 42 1.41 -24.68 -11.99
N THR A 43 1.60 -23.91 -13.03
CA THR A 43 1.21 -24.26 -14.41
C THR A 43 2.08 -25.42 -14.93
N GLU A 44 1.70 -26.05 -16.05
CA GLU A 44 2.46 -27.13 -16.68
C GLU A 44 3.88 -26.70 -17.09
N ASP A 45 4.06 -25.43 -17.43
CA ASP A 45 5.35 -24.80 -17.76
C ASP A 45 6.12 -24.30 -16.52
N GLY A 46 5.68 -24.66 -15.31
CA GLY A 46 6.37 -24.39 -14.06
C GLY A 46 6.14 -23.01 -13.44
N ARG A 47 5.24 -22.19 -13.98
CA ARG A 47 4.96 -20.84 -13.44
C ARG A 47 3.98 -20.90 -12.27
N PRO A 48 4.30 -20.26 -11.15
CA PRO A 48 3.36 -20.12 -10.05
C PRO A 48 2.14 -19.29 -10.44
N TYR A 49 0.96 -19.71 -9.98
CA TYR A 49 -0.27 -18.93 -10.12
C TYR A 49 -1.09 -18.94 -8.85
N PHE A 50 -1.96 -17.97 -8.73
CA PHE A 50 -3.02 -17.99 -7.72
C PHE A 50 -4.35 -17.46 -8.27
N VAL A 51 -5.41 -17.97 -7.67
CA VAL A 51 -6.78 -17.61 -7.96
C VAL A 51 -7.34 -16.83 -6.78
N MET A 52 -7.93 -15.68 -7.06
CA MET A 52 -8.55 -14.84 -6.05
C MET A 52 -9.97 -14.42 -6.43
N GLU A 53 -10.66 -13.85 -5.47
CA GLU A 53 -11.93 -13.18 -5.67
C GLU A 53 -11.82 -12.15 -6.80
N TYR A 54 -12.74 -12.21 -7.76
CA TYR A 54 -12.88 -11.19 -8.79
C TYR A 54 -13.78 -10.06 -8.27
N ILE A 55 -13.33 -8.83 -8.41
CA ILE A 55 -14.05 -7.64 -7.97
C ILE A 55 -14.62 -6.95 -9.22
N PRO A 56 -15.94 -7.09 -9.48
CA PRO A 56 -16.54 -6.56 -10.70
C PRO A 56 -16.50 -5.03 -10.75
N ASN A 57 -16.23 -4.48 -11.95
CA ASN A 57 -16.19 -3.04 -12.20
C ASN A 57 -15.27 -2.27 -11.23
N ALA A 58 -14.22 -2.94 -10.76
CA ALA A 58 -13.31 -2.38 -9.79
C ALA A 58 -12.55 -1.17 -10.34
N LYS A 59 -12.43 -0.15 -9.48
CA LYS A 59 -11.55 1.01 -9.67
C LYS A 59 -10.56 1.05 -8.53
N SER A 60 -9.38 1.63 -8.76
CA SER A 60 -8.47 1.91 -7.65
C SER A 60 -9.12 2.87 -6.66
N LEU A 61 -8.72 2.79 -5.39
CA LEU A 61 -9.31 3.57 -4.29
C LEU A 61 -9.38 5.07 -4.62
N THR A 62 -8.28 5.67 -5.09
CA THR A 62 -8.23 7.10 -5.42
C THR A 62 -9.10 7.43 -6.64
N ARG A 63 -9.09 6.59 -7.67
CA ARG A 63 -9.95 6.77 -8.85
C ARG A 63 -11.42 6.68 -8.50
N TYR A 64 -11.81 5.74 -7.64
CA TYR A 64 -13.18 5.61 -7.15
C TYR A 64 -13.63 6.87 -6.41
N ALA A 65 -12.78 7.40 -5.51
CA ALA A 65 -13.07 8.61 -4.74
C ALA A 65 -13.31 9.82 -5.65
N VAL A 66 -12.48 10.00 -6.69
CA VAL A 66 -12.62 11.09 -7.68
C VAL A 66 -13.89 10.90 -8.52
N ASP A 67 -14.08 9.70 -9.10
CA ASP A 67 -15.23 9.44 -10.01
C ASP A 67 -16.59 9.55 -9.32
N ARG A 68 -16.62 9.32 -7.99
CA ARG A 68 -17.82 9.45 -7.15
C ARG A 68 -17.92 10.82 -6.49
N ASN A 69 -16.94 11.70 -6.72
CA ASN A 69 -16.84 13.01 -6.09
C ASN A 69 -17.04 12.96 -4.56
N LEU A 70 -16.34 11.97 -3.91
CA LEU A 70 -16.47 11.77 -2.48
C LEU A 70 -15.90 12.95 -1.70
N GLY A 71 -16.62 13.37 -0.66
CA GLY A 71 -16.16 14.35 0.30
C GLY A 71 -15.08 13.80 1.24
N THR A 72 -14.43 14.68 2.01
CA THR A 72 -13.35 14.30 2.95
C THR A 72 -13.77 13.18 3.89
N ARG A 73 -14.95 13.29 4.50
CA ARG A 73 -15.46 12.29 5.45
C ARG A 73 -15.61 10.90 4.81
N GLU A 74 -16.21 10.81 3.65
CA GLU A 74 -16.40 9.56 2.92
C GLU A 74 -15.07 8.92 2.50
N ARG A 75 -14.09 9.75 2.08
CA ARG A 75 -12.72 9.29 1.77
C ARG A 75 -12.04 8.70 3.00
N LEU A 76 -12.19 9.32 4.17
CA LEU A 76 -11.64 8.83 5.43
C LEU A 76 -12.32 7.54 5.91
N GLU A 77 -13.62 7.40 5.73
CA GLU A 77 -14.38 6.18 6.05
C GLU A 77 -13.89 4.99 5.20
N LEU A 78 -13.65 5.21 3.89
CA LEU A 78 -13.04 4.19 3.03
C LEU A 78 -11.62 3.86 3.47
N PHE A 79 -10.81 4.90 3.79
CA PHE A 79 -9.44 4.72 4.23
C PHE A 79 -9.33 3.96 5.56
N SER A 80 -10.22 4.23 6.51
CA SER A 80 -10.29 3.50 7.78
C SER A 80 -10.54 2.00 7.57
N LYS A 81 -11.40 1.61 6.62
CA LYS A 81 -11.61 0.20 6.26
C LYS A 81 -10.34 -0.46 5.69
N VAL A 82 -9.57 0.29 4.90
CA VAL A 82 -8.27 -0.16 4.38
C VAL A 82 -7.27 -0.36 5.53
N CYS A 83 -7.16 0.61 6.45
CA CYS A 83 -6.30 0.49 7.62
C CYS A 83 -6.65 -0.74 8.47
N ASN A 84 -7.93 -0.99 8.73
CA ASN A 84 -8.37 -2.16 9.47
C ASN A 84 -7.96 -3.48 8.79
N ALA A 85 -8.03 -3.55 7.47
CA ALA A 85 -7.61 -4.71 6.71
C ALA A 85 -6.08 -4.92 6.77
N VAL A 86 -5.29 -3.86 6.64
CA VAL A 86 -3.82 -3.92 6.77
C VAL A 86 -3.43 -4.31 8.19
N HIS A 87 -4.04 -3.70 9.19
CA HIS A 87 -3.81 -4.04 10.59
C HIS A 87 -4.10 -5.51 10.89
N HIS A 88 -5.20 -6.07 10.34
CA HIS A 88 -5.51 -7.50 10.45
C HIS A 88 -4.40 -8.37 9.86
N GLY A 89 -3.81 -8.00 8.72
CA GLY A 89 -2.64 -8.68 8.15
C GLY A 89 -1.43 -8.62 9.09
N HIS A 90 -1.14 -7.45 9.66
CA HIS A 90 -0.04 -7.26 10.61
C HIS A 90 -0.19 -8.13 11.87
N GLN A 91 -1.40 -8.26 12.40
CA GLN A 91 -1.69 -9.16 13.53
C GLN A 91 -1.43 -10.64 13.22
N LYS A 92 -1.41 -11.02 11.93
CA LYS A 92 -1.05 -12.35 11.45
C LYS A 92 0.44 -12.47 11.06
N GLY A 93 1.23 -11.43 11.36
CA GLY A 93 2.66 -11.39 11.02
C GLY A 93 2.95 -11.13 9.53
N ILE A 94 1.99 -10.61 8.78
CA ILE A 94 2.13 -10.36 7.34
C ILE A 94 2.21 -8.86 7.08
N VAL A 95 3.33 -8.39 6.53
CA VAL A 95 3.54 -7.03 6.04
C VAL A 95 3.21 -7.01 4.54
N HIS A 96 2.47 -6.00 4.08
CA HIS A 96 2.03 -5.93 2.68
C HIS A 96 3.17 -5.54 1.73
N ARG A 97 3.98 -4.56 2.11
CA ARG A 97 5.18 -4.07 1.40
C ARG A 97 4.97 -3.41 0.03
N ASP A 98 3.78 -3.50 -0.58
CA ASP A 98 3.45 -2.89 -1.88
C ASP A 98 2.06 -2.22 -1.85
N LEU A 99 1.77 -1.48 -0.78
CA LEU A 99 0.54 -0.72 -0.71
C LEU A 99 0.59 0.46 -1.69
N LYS A 100 -0.40 0.48 -2.58
CA LYS A 100 -0.64 1.56 -3.55
C LYS A 100 -2.10 1.52 -3.97
N PRO A 101 -2.66 2.60 -4.52
CA PRO A 101 -4.07 2.63 -4.93
C PRO A 101 -4.47 1.51 -5.89
N GLY A 102 -3.54 1.06 -6.77
CA GLY A 102 -3.77 -0.04 -7.69
C GLY A 102 -3.98 -1.40 -7.00
N ASN A 103 -3.49 -1.57 -5.77
CA ASN A 103 -3.68 -2.77 -4.96
C ASN A 103 -4.85 -2.64 -3.97
N ILE A 104 -5.62 -1.55 -4.03
CA ILE A 104 -6.82 -1.32 -3.22
C ILE A 104 -7.97 -1.04 -4.19
N LEU A 105 -8.79 -2.04 -4.41
CA LEU A 105 -9.86 -1.99 -5.39
C LEU A 105 -11.22 -1.76 -4.72
N VAL A 106 -12.03 -0.87 -5.31
CA VAL A 106 -13.40 -0.62 -4.87
C VAL A 106 -14.34 -1.01 -6.00
N GLY A 107 -15.17 -2.01 -5.75
CA GLY A 107 -16.17 -2.51 -6.69
C GLY A 107 -17.50 -1.73 -6.61
N SER A 108 -18.52 -2.28 -7.26
CA SER A 108 -19.88 -1.68 -7.30
C SER A 108 -20.55 -1.59 -5.93
N SER A 109 -20.14 -2.39 -4.95
CA SER A 109 -20.64 -2.34 -3.57
C SER A 109 -20.16 -1.11 -2.78
N GLY A 110 -19.14 -0.39 -3.27
CA GLY A 110 -18.49 0.69 -2.53
C GLY A 110 -17.54 0.21 -1.43
N GLU A 111 -17.33 -1.11 -1.27
CA GLU A 111 -16.41 -1.66 -0.27
C GLU A 111 -15.01 -1.82 -0.85
N PRO A 112 -13.96 -1.29 -0.17
CA PRO A 112 -12.59 -1.49 -0.59
C PRO A 112 -12.13 -2.93 -0.35
N ARG A 113 -11.32 -3.46 -1.26
CA ARG A 113 -10.68 -4.77 -1.19
C ARG A 113 -9.20 -4.63 -1.45
N ILE A 114 -8.37 -5.03 -0.51
CA ILE A 114 -6.91 -5.11 -0.73
C ILE A 114 -6.63 -6.40 -1.50
N ILE A 115 -5.89 -6.27 -2.57
CA ILE A 115 -5.38 -7.39 -3.36
C ILE A 115 -3.87 -7.52 -3.14
N ASP A 116 -3.29 -8.66 -3.51
CA ASP A 116 -1.83 -8.89 -3.54
C ASP A 116 -1.10 -8.68 -2.19
N PHE A 117 -1.72 -9.04 -1.07
CA PHE A 117 -1.07 -9.05 0.23
C PHE A 117 0.20 -9.92 0.19
N GLY A 118 1.37 -9.33 0.44
CA GLY A 118 2.63 -10.03 0.68
C GLY A 118 3.09 -11.04 -0.40
N VAL A 119 2.52 -10.99 -1.62
CA VAL A 119 2.80 -11.96 -2.67
C VAL A 119 4.16 -11.68 -3.27
N ALA A 120 5.12 -12.55 -2.97
CA ALA A 120 6.39 -12.71 -3.68
C ALA A 120 7.41 -11.56 -3.57
N ARG A 121 7.69 -11.09 -2.35
CA ARG A 121 8.85 -10.22 -2.12
C ARG A 121 9.74 -10.77 -1.02
N SER A 122 10.39 -11.87 -1.31
CA SER A 122 11.28 -12.52 -0.36
C SER A 122 12.74 -12.09 -0.44
N THR A 123 13.07 -11.12 -1.31
CA THR A 123 14.35 -10.41 -1.25
C THR A 123 14.18 -9.02 -1.88
N ASP A 124 14.49 -7.96 -1.14
CA ASP A 124 14.39 -6.58 -1.62
C ASP A 124 15.34 -6.28 -2.79
N SER A 125 16.44 -7.02 -2.92
CA SER A 125 17.33 -7.01 -4.10
C SER A 125 16.61 -7.44 -5.39
N ASP A 126 15.66 -8.39 -5.31
CA ASP A 126 14.91 -8.84 -6.50
C ASP A 126 13.88 -7.81 -6.96
N MET A 127 13.40 -6.94 -6.05
CA MET A 127 12.48 -5.85 -6.41
C MET A 127 13.10 -4.81 -7.32
N VAL A 128 14.27 -4.32 -6.95
CA VAL A 128 15.01 -3.33 -7.73
C VAL A 128 15.41 -3.94 -9.07
N MET A 129 15.88 -5.20 -9.08
CA MET A 129 16.33 -5.88 -10.28
C MET A 129 15.18 -6.30 -11.21
N THR A 130 14.07 -6.84 -10.69
CA THR A 130 12.92 -7.27 -11.52
C THR A 130 12.16 -6.08 -12.08
N THR A 131 12.08 -4.98 -11.35
CA THR A 131 11.41 -3.77 -11.80
C THR A 131 12.27 -2.99 -12.81
N LEU A 132 13.59 -3.10 -12.74
CA LEU A 132 14.52 -2.54 -13.74
C LEU A 132 14.37 -3.20 -15.14
N GLN A 133 13.79 -4.40 -15.23
CA GLN A 133 13.62 -5.12 -16.49
C GLN A 133 12.29 -4.85 -17.20
N THR A 134 11.27 -4.26 -16.55
CA THR A 134 9.90 -4.31 -17.07
C THR A 134 9.33 -3.01 -17.61
N ASP A 135 9.72 -1.86 -17.26
CA ASP A 135 9.30 -0.56 -17.85
C ASP A 135 9.61 0.58 -16.86
N VAL A 136 10.38 1.55 -17.27
CA VAL A 136 10.79 2.70 -16.42
C VAL A 136 9.56 3.48 -15.92
N GLY A 137 8.48 3.55 -16.69
CA GLY A 137 7.24 4.23 -16.29
C GLY A 137 6.48 3.51 -15.18
N ALA A 138 6.39 2.17 -15.23
CA ALA A 138 5.73 1.37 -14.20
C ALA A 138 6.53 1.37 -12.88
N LEU A 139 7.87 1.45 -12.97
CA LEU A 139 8.76 1.54 -11.82
C LEU A 139 8.59 2.85 -11.05
N VAL A 140 8.56 3.99 -11.74
CA VAL A 140 8.34 5.32 -11.13
C VAL A 140 6.98 5.35 -10.42
N GLY A 141 5.94 4.74 -11.01
CA GLY A 141 4.61 4.64 -10.39
C GLY A 141 4.58 3.86 -9.06
N THR A 142 5.45 2.86 -8.91
CA THR A 142 5.56 2.08 -7.66
C THR A 142 6.41 2.80 -6.61
N LEU A 143 7.49 3.47 -7.02
CA LEU A 143 8.36 4.25 -6.11
C LEU A 143 7.60 5.33 -5.33
N GLN A 144 6.54 5.91 -5.91
CA GLN A 144 5.75 6.98 -5.30
C GLN A 144 5.16 6.62 -3.93
N TYR A 145 5.00 5.33 -3.62
CA TYR A 145 4.41 4.82 -2.37
C TYR A 145 5.42 4.11 -1.48
N MET A 146 6.68 3.97 -1.91
CA MET A 146 7.72 3.32 -1.12
C MET A 146 8.16 4.19 0.05
N SER A 147 8.39 3.55 1.17
CA SER A 147 8.99 4.19 2.35
C SER A 147 10.49 4.46 2.14
N PRO A 148 11.08 5.41 2.90
CA PRO A 148 12.52 5.67 2.86
C PRO A 148 13.38 4.41 3.03
N GLU A 149 13.05 3.55 4.00
CA GLU A 149 13.75 2.30 4.27
C GLU A 149 13.60 1.27 3.13
N GLN A 150 12.48 1.26 2.42
CA GLN A 150 12.32 0.42 1.22
C GLN A 150 13.19 0.90 0.06
N VAL A 151 13.37 2.22 -0.06
CA VAL A 151 14.26 2.81 -1.07
C VAL A 151 15.73 2.50 -0.76
N GLU A 152 16.10 2.39 0.52
CA GLU A 152 17.46 2.01 0.95
C GLU A 152 17.76 0.52 0.74
N ALA A 153 16.71 -0.29 0.55
CA ALA A 153 16.80 -1.71 0.25
C ALA A 153 17.56 -2.54 1.31
N ASP A 154 17.52 -2.15 2.60
CA ASP A 154 17.96 -3.02 3.69
C ASP A 154 16.79 -3.91 4.15
N PRO A 155 16.86 -5.23 3.89
CA PRO A 155 15.78 -6.16 4.24
C PRO A 155 15.45 -6.22 5.74
N ASN A 156 16.43 -5.90 6.60
CA ASN A 156 16.27 -5.97 8.04
C ASN A 156 15.49 -4.75 8.60
N ASP A 157 15.38 -3.70 7.81
CA ASP A 157 14.73 -2.45 8.21
C ASP A 157 13.26 -2.38 7.82
N ILE A 158 12.76 -3.32 7.00
CA ILE A 158 11.38 -3.32 6.51
C ILE A 158 10.47 -4.05 7.49
N ASP A 159 9.64 -3.28 8.19
CA ASP A 159 8.62 -3.79 9.11
C ASP A 159 7.20 -3.21 8.80
N THR A 160 6.27 -3.36 9.72
CA THR A 160 4.88 -2.86 9.58
C THR A 160 4.78 -1.35 9.39
N ARG A 161 5.80 -0.58 9.80
CA ARG A 161 5.84 0.88 9.66
C ARG A 161 6.12 1.34 8.23
N SER A 162 6.65 0.46 7.38
CA SER A 162 6.73 0.73 5.93
C SER A 162 5.33 0.80 5.30
N ASP A 163 4.39 -0.07 5.74
CA ASP A 163 3.00 0.01 5.32
C ASP A 163 2.29 1.26 5.88
N VAL A 164 2.66 1.72 7.09
CA VAL A 164 2.17 3.00 7.65
C VAL A 164 2.53 4.17 6.73
N TYR A 165 3.79 4.23 6.27
CA TYR A 165 4.22 5.27 5.33
C TYR A 165 3.45 5.22 4.01
N ALA A 166 3.33 4.04 3.41
CA ALA A 166 2.57 3.86 2.16
C ALA A 166 1.10 4.29 2.32
N LEU A 167 0.47 3.96 3.46
CA LEU A 167 -0.86 4.44 3.82
C LEU A 167 -0.89 5.97 4.00
N GLY A 168 0.15 6.57 4.56
CA GLY A 168 0.32 8.02 4.65
C GLY A 168 0.31 8.68 3.27
N VAL A 169 1.03 8.12 2.29
CA VAL A 169 1.02 8.59 0.89
C VAL A 169 -0.37 8.45 0.26
N ILE A 170 -1.05 7.32 0.50
CA ILE A 170 -2.42 7.09 0.00
C ILE A 170 -3.41 8.07 0.65
N LEU A 171 -3.30 8.31 1.96
CA LEU A 171 -4.13 9.30 2.67
C LEU A 171 -3.92 10.70 2.10
N TYR A 172 -2.67 11.12 1.95
CA TYR A 172 -2.33 12.41 1.32
C TYR A 172 -3.01 12.53 -0.04
N GLN A 173 -2.87 11.53 -0.90
CA GLN A 173 -3.48 11.52 -2.22
C GLN A 173 -5.01 11.52 -2.17
N LEU A 174 -5.63 10.83 -1.22
CA LEU A 174 -7.08 10.85 -1.02
C LEU A 174 -7.59 12.23 -0.58
N LEU A 175 -6.80 12.99 0.18
CA LEU A 175 -7.23 14.28 0.72
C LEU A 175 -7.10 15.43 -0.28
N VAL A 176 -6.06 15.40 -1.14
CA VAL A 176 -5.74 16.54 -2.02
C VAL A 176 -5.59 16.17 -3.50
N ASP A 177 -5.88 14.93 -3.89
CA ASP A 177 -5.78 14.38 -5.25
C ASP A 177 -4.38 14.60 -5.90
N LYS A 178 -3.33 14.75 -5.07
CA LYS A 178 -1.92 14.89 -5.46
C LYS A 178 -1.04 13.99 -4.60
N LEU A 179 0.14 13.68 -5.09
CA LEU A 179 1.18 12.97 -4.33
C LEU A 179 1.99 13.96 -3.48
N PRO A 180 2.58 13.49 -2.35
CA PRO A 180 3.39 14.34 -1.47
C PRO A 180 4.70 14.80 -2.12
N TYR A 181 5.18 14.06 -3.13
CA TYR A 181 6.40 14.38 -3.89
C TYR A 181 6.12 14.30 -5.38
N ASP A 182 6.64 15.28 -6.13
CA ASP A 182 6.63 15.23 -7.59
C ASP A 182 7.89 14.48 -8.08
N LEU A 183 7.68 13.26 -8.53
CA LEU A 183 8.73 12.41 -9.10
C LEU A 183 8.71 12.41 -10.64
N THR A 184 7.96 13.30 -11.27
CA THR A 184 7.80 13.36 -12.73
C THR A 184 9.15 13.65 -13.40
N GLY A 185 9.57 12.78 -14.32
CA GLY A 185 10.85 12.93 -15.04
C GLY A 185 12.12 12.75 -14.19
N ALA A 186 11.98 12.39 -12.91
CA ALA A 186 13.13 12.10 -12.06
C ALA A 186 13.77 10.76 -12.43
N SER A 187 15.11 10.69 -12.40
CA SER A 187 15.81 9.40 -12.40
C SER A 187 15.51 8.61 -11.13
N LEU A 188 15.73 7.29 -11.14
CA LEU A 188 15.52 6.43 -9.97
C LEU A 188 16.29 6.93 -8.74
N THR A 189 17.56 7.29 -8.92
CA THR A 189 18.41 7.85 -7.85
C THR A 189 17.83 9.16 -7.29
N LYS A 190 17.38 10.06 -8.18
CA LYS A 190 16.78 11.34 -7.76
C LYS A 190 15.45 11.13 -7.07
N ALA A 191 14.61 10.24 -7.58
CA ALA A 191 13.33 9.88 -6.95
C ALA A 191 13.55 9.31 -5.54
N GLY A 192 14.50 8.38 -5.38
CA GLY A 192 14.89 7.85 -4.09
C GLY A 192 15.38 8.91 -3.12
N GLN A 193 16.21 9.85 -3.59
CA GLN A 193 16.68 10.97 -2.77
C GLN A 193 15.52 11.87 -2.33
N LEU A 194 14.58 12.19 -3.21
CA LEU A 194 13.39 12.99 -2.87
C LEU A 194 12.55 12.31 -1.78
N ILE A 195 12.30 11.00 -1.91
CA ILE A 195 11.55 10.24 -0.92
C ILE A 195 12.23 10.25 0.46
N LYS A 196 13.55 10.15 0.50
CA LYS A 196 14.33 10.09 1.74
C LYS A 196 14.49 11.44 2.43
N GLU A 197 14.75 12.48 1.67
CA GLU A 197 15.26 13.75 2.21
C GLU A 197 14.23 14.89 2.18
N THR A 198 13.27 14.85 1.22
CA THR A 198 12.34 15.97 1.05
C THR A 198 11.14 15.81 1.98
N GLN A 199 10.82 16.87 2.72
CA GLN A 199 9.58 16.91 3.50
C GLN A 199 8.37 17.00 2.57
N PRO A 200 7.25 16.30 2.88
CA PRO A 200 6.03 16.41 2.10
C PRO A 200 5.46 17.84 2.18
N ALA A 201 4.89 18.32 1.08
CA ALA A 201 4.15 19.57 1.11
C ALA A 201 2.96 19.44 2.07
N ARG A 202 2.61 20.53 2.78
CA ARG A 202 1.46 20.52 3.69
C ARG A 202 0.17 20.41 2.90
N ILE A 203 -0.75 19.54 3.35
CA ILE A 203 -2.06 19.43 2.70
C ILE A 203 -2.86 20.73 2.81
N SER A 204 -2.64 21.52 3.87
CA SER A 204 -3.27 22.85 4.06
C SER A 204 -2.81 23.89 3.05
N ASP A 205 -1.62 23.76 2.44
CA ASP A 205 -1.15 24.63 1.37
C ASP A 205 -1.93 24.40 0.06
N ILE A 206 -2.55 23.22 -0.09
CA ILE A 206 -3.37 22.84 -1.24
C ILE A 206 -4.85 23.09 -0.95
N ASN A 207 -5.30 22.74 0.25
CA ASN A 207 -6.67 22.92 0.73
C ASN A 207 -6.66 23.36 2.20
N SER A 208 -6.86 24.67 2.43
CA SER A 208 -6.83 25.27 3.77
C SER A 208 -7.83 24.68 4.76
N ASN A 209 -8.92 24.07 4.29
CA ASN A 209 -9.90 23.40 5.15
C ASN A 209 -9.36 22.11 5.81
N LEU A 210 -8.21 21.59 5.36
CA LEU A 210 -7.58 20.41 5.92
C LEU A 210 -6.52 20.74 6.99
N LYS A 211 -6.37 22.01 7.35
CA LYS A 211 -5.45 22.45 8.40
C LYS A 211 -5.87 21.89 9.78
N GLY A 212 -4.92 21.45 10.56
CA GLY A 212 -5.15 20.91 11.90
C GLY A 212 -4.94 19.39 11.95
N ASP A 213 -5.86 18.68 12.59
CA ASP A 213 -5.70 17.27 12.93
C ASP A 213 -5.42 16.37 11.73
N LEU A 214 -6.12 16.56 10.59
CA LEU A 214 -5.86 15.77 9.38
C LEU A 214 -4.46 15.98 8.82
N GLU A 215 -3.97 17.21 8.84
CA GLU A 215 -2.61 17.52 8.45
C GLU A 215 -1.60 16.84 9.38
N THR A 216 -1.82 16.91 10.68
CA THR A 216 -0.98 16.29 11.70
C THR A 216 -0.94 14.77 11.50
N ILE A 217 -2.10 14.12 11.36
CA ILE A 217 -2.18 12.66 11.09
C ILE A 217 -1.39 12.29 9.83
N CYS A 218 -1.63 13.03 8.75
CA CYS A 218 -0.99 12.76 7.47
C CYS A 218 0.53 12.92 7.54
N LEU A 219 1.03 14.01 8.12
CA LEU A 219 2.46 14.28 8.25
C LEU A 219 3.14 13.27 9.17
N LYS A 220 2.52 12.89 10.30
CA LYS A 220 3.05 11.86 11.19
C LYS A 220 3.20 10.50 10.51
N ALA A 221 2.25 10.11 9.66
CA ALA A 221 2.37 8.88 8.87
C ALA A 221 3.50 8.94 7.84
N LEU A 222 3.86 10.16 7.35
CA LEU A 222 4.89 10.43 6.35
C LEU A 222 6.26 10.77 6.94
N GLU A 223 6.45 10.67 8.26
CA GLU A 223 7.75 10.91 8.88
C GLU A 223 8.83 10.00 8.26
N LYS A 224 10.03 10.59 8.02
CA LYS A 224 11.13 9.85 7.39
C LYS A 224 11.72 8.83 8.35
N ASP A 225 11.93 9.26 9.59
CA ASP A 225 12.32 8.36 10.66
C ASP A 225 11.11 7.51 11.08
N ARG A 226 11.23 6.20 10.90
CA ARG A 226 10.18 5.24 11.25
C ARG A 226 9.82 5.24 12.75
N ASP A 227 10.74 5.66 13.63
CA ASP A 227 10.48 5.74 15.06
C ASP A 227 9.60 6.94 15.44
N GLN A 228 9.52 7.95 14.57
CA GLN A 228 8.63 9.11 14.69
C GLN A 228 7.25 8.88 14.07
N ARG A 229 7.08 7.85 13.23
CA ARG A 229 5.80 7.49 12.62
C ARG A 229 4.84 6.87 13.65
N TYR A 230 3.59 6.65 13.26
CA TYR A 230 2.74 5.70 13.98
C TYR A 230 3.41 4.33 14.04
N GLN A 231 3.45 3.72 15.22
CA GLN A 231 4.12 2.44 15.42
C GLN A 231 3.30 1.26 14.89
N SER A 232 2.01 1.47 14.67
CA SER A 232 1.13 0.50 14.03
C SER A 232 0.10 1.18 13.12
N VAL A 233 -0.44 0.42 12.15
CA VAL A 233 -1.58 0.86 11.35
C VAL A 233 -2.84 0.99 12.21
N GLY A 234 -2.91 0.27 13.33
CA GLY A 234 -3.96 0.43 14.32
C GLY A 234 -4.00 1.85 14.89
N ASP A 235 -2.85 2.39 15.33
CA ASP A 235 -2.75 3.75 15.87
C ASP A 235 -3.16 4.82 14.84
N LEU A 236 -2.74 4.66 13.58
CA LEU A 236 -3.17 5.52 12.48
C LEU A 236 -4.69 5.44 12.27
N SER A 237 -5.27 4.24 12.29
CA SER A 237 -6.71 4.02 12.15
C SER A 237 -7.49 4.64 13.30
N ASP A 238 -6.95 4.57 14.51
CA ASP A 238 -7.58 5.12 15.72
C ASP A 238 -7.66 6.64 15.65
N ASP A 239 -6.61 7.32 15.22
CA ASP A 239 -6.62 8.76 15.05
C ASP A 239 -7.58 9.21 13.91
N ILE A 240 -7.67 8.46 12.82
CA ILE A 240 -8.70 8.71 11.79
C ILE A 240 -10.11 8.56 12.37
N ARG A 241 -10.36 7.53 13.20
CA ARG A 241 -11.67 7.33 13.84
C ARG A 241 -12.00 8.44 14.86
N ARG A 242 -11.02 8.87 15.67
CA ARG A 242 -11.16 10.01 16.57
C ARG A 242 -11.53 11.28 15.83
N TYR A 243 -10.81 11.59 14.76
CA TYR A 243 -11.14 12.72 13.91
C TYR A 243 -12.57 12.65 13.37
N LEU A 244 -13.02 11.50 12.87
CA LEU A 244 -14.38 11.29 12.37
C LEU A 244 -15.45 11.39 13.45
N ALA A 245 -15.08 11.18 14.72
CA ALA A 245 -15.94 11.29 15.89
C ALA A 245 -15.85 12.66 16.60
N ASP A 246 -15.08 13.61 16.04
CA ASP A 246 -14.79 14.91 16.64
C ASP A 246 -14.11 14.79 18.02
N GLU A 247 -13.29 13.75 18.22
CA GLU A 247 -12.50 13.49 19.42
C GLU A 247 -11.04 13.92 19.24
N PRO A 248 -10.33 14.32 20.32
CA PRO A 248 -8.91 14.65 20.24
C PRO A 248 -8.07 13.48 19.69
N ILE A 249 -7.17 13.77 18.73
CA ILE A 249 -6.21 12.80 18.20
C ILE A 249 -5.04 12.58 19.16
N MET A 250 -4.23 11.52 18.90
CA MET A 250 -3.05 11.16 19.70
C MET A 250 -1.72 11.46 18.98
N ALA A 251 -1.79 11.99 17.74
CA ALA A 251 -0.62 12.31 16.92
C ALA A 251 0.28 13.40 17.50
#